data_c331e5243192c8bfb1c3d763104c8a07
#
_entry.id   c331e5243192c8bfb1c3d763104c8a07
#
_cell.length_a   1.000
_cell.length_b   1.000
_cell.length_c   1.000
_cell.angle_alpha   90.00
_cell.angle_beta   90.00
_cell.angle_gamma   90.00
#
_symmetry.space_group_name_H-M   'P 1'
#
loop_
_entity.id
_entity.type
_entity.pdbx_description
1 polymer ?
#
loop_
_entity_poly.entity_id
_entity_poly.type
_entity_poly.pdbx_seq_one_letter_code
_entity_poly.pdbx_strand_id
1 'polypeptide(L)'
;MDKLLGTIIINNAHKQAADADFEADVIALEEILLRNYRELSTYDRWVSEVSSGALRWGIVHTEKFWRENNRFIEANDFTNLKLLINSLRAKDTTVLCIALYDLGEFTRFYPNGRLVVSALGGKDLALELLSHEDSEVQTHALQCISKIMVTNWEFMR
;
A
#
# COMPACT_ATOMS: atom_id res chain seq x y z
N MET A 1 20.30 -6.97 -5.53
CA MET A 1 20.52 -8.39 -5.25
C MET A 1 19.66 -9.31 -6.09
N ASP A 2 18.37 -9.05 -6.19
CA ASP A 2 17.45 -9.93 -6.94
C ASP A 2 17.74 -9.99 -8.44
N LYS A 3 18.16 -8.88 -9.05
CA LYS A 3 18.55 -8.85 -10.46
C LYS A 3 19.78 -9.74 -10.73
N LEU A 4 20.73 -9.76 -9.82
CA LEU A 4 21.94 -10.57 -9.95
C LEU A 4 21.62 -12.06 -9.84
N LEU A 5 20.77 -12.44 -8.89
CA LEU A 5 20.33 -13.82 -8.70
C LEU A 5 19.55 -14.32 -9.92
N GLY A 6 18.63 -13.51 -10.44
CA GLY A 6 17.87 -13.84 -11.64
C GLY A 6 18.77 -14.04 -12.87
N THR A 7 19.77 -13.18 -13.05
CA THR A 7 20.74 -13.30 -14.16
C THR A 7 21.58 -14.58 -14.04
N ILE A 8 22.02 -14.95 -12.86
CA ILE A 8 22.79 -16.17 -12.62
C ILE A 8 21.94 -17.41 -12.96
N ILE A 9 20.68 -17.45 -12.52
CA ILE A 9 19.77 -18.55 -12.82
C ILE A 9 19.54 -18.68 -14.32
N ILE A 10 19.28 -17.59 -15.02
CA ILE A 10 19.05 -17.56 -16.46
C ILE A 10 20.29 -18.05 -17.21
N ASN A 11 21.49 -17.56 -16.87
CA ASN A 11 22.73 -17.96 -17.52
C ASN A 11 23.02 -19.45 -17.33
N ASN A 12 22.81 -19.98 -16.14
CA ASN A 12 23.00 -21.41 -15.88
C ASN A 12 21.99 -22.26 -16.64
N ALA A 13 20.74 -21.81 -16.70
CA ALA A 13 19.69 -22.49 -17.46
C ALA A 13 20.01 -22.53 -18.95
N HIS A 14 20.48 -21.41 -19.53
CA HIS A 14 20.87 -21.36 -20.96
C HIS A 14 22.07 -22.25 -21.26
N LYS A 15 23.02 -22.38 -20.36
CA LYS A 15 24.17 -23.28 -20.56
C LYS A 15 23.77 -24.75 -20.56
N GLN A 16 22.72 -25.11 -19.85
CA GLN A 16 22.25 -26.49 -19.74
C GLN A 16 21.10 -26.81 -20.69
N ALA A 17 20.48 -25.81 -21.28
CA ALA A 17 19.32 -25.99 -22.15
C ALA A 17 19.72 -26.58 -23.48
N ALA A 18 19.67 -27.92 -23.60
CA ALA A 18 19.89 -28.63 -24.83
C ALA A 18 18.57 -28.92 -25.58
N ASP A 19 17.42 -28.67 -24.98
CA ASP A 19 16.12 -28.94 -25.58
C ASP A 19 15.14 -27.75 -25.38
N ALA A 20 14.13 -27.68 -26.26
CA ALA A 20 13.16 -26.59 -26.28
C ALA A 20 12.20 -26.62 -25.08
N ASP A 21 11.93 -27.79 -24.51
CA ASP A 21 11.02 -27.93 -23.34
C ASP A 21 11.64 -27.29 -22.10
N PHE A 22 12.94 -27.45 -21.91
CA PHE A 22 13.66 -26.84 -20.81
C PHE A 22 13.67 -25.31 -20.93
N GLU A 23 13.87 -24.78 -22.13
CA GLU A 23 13.83 -23.34 -22.37
C GLU A 23 12.44 -22.75 -22.09
N ALA A 24 11.37 -23.45 -22.48
CA ALA A 24 10.00 -23.03 -22.21
C ALA A 24 9.71 -22.98 -20.70
N ASP A 25 10.20 -23.97 -19.93
CA ASP A 25 10.05 -24.00 -18.48
C ASP A 25 10.79 -22.84 -17.80
N VAL A 26 11.98 -22.50 -18.29
CA VAL A 26 12.76 -21.36 -17.78
C VAL A 26 12.04 -20.05 -18.02
N ILE A 27 11.47 -19.86 -19.21
CA ILE A 27 10.71 -18.65 -19.57
C ILE A 27 9.48 -18.51 -18.67
N ALA A 28 8.74 -19.60 -18.43
CA ALA A 28 7.56 -19.59 -17.57
C ALA A 28 7.94 -19.23 -16.13
N LEU A 29 9.03 -19.78 -15.61
CA LEU A 29 9.54 -19.45 -14.27
C LEU A 29 9.96 -18.00 -14.17
N GLU A 30 10.65 -17.48 -15.19
CA GLU A 30 11.08 -16.08 -15.24
C GLU A 30 9.88 -15.12 -15.19
N GLU A 31 8.82 -15.42 -15.96
CA GLU A 31 7.60 -14.60 -15.95
C GLU A 31 6.93 -14.58 -14.57
N ILE A 32 6.88 -15.73 -13.87
CA ILE A 32 6.32 -15.84 -12.53
C ILE A 32 7.15 -15.01 -11.54
N LEU A 33 8.48 -15.12 -11.60
CA LEU A 33 9.38 -14.38 -10.73
C LEU A 33 9.26 -12.87 -10.94
N LEU A 34 9.16 -12.42 -12.19
CA LEU A 34 9.00 -11.00 -12.50
C LEU A 34 7.67 -10.46 -12.00
N ARG A 35 6.59 -11.23 -12.12
CA ARG A 35 5.27 -10.85 -11.61
C ARG A 35 5.30 -10.69 -10.10
N ASN A 36 5.83 -11.67 -9.39
CA ASN A 36 5.94 -11.63 -7.94
C ASN A 36 6.83 -10.48 -7.48
N TYR A 37 7.93 -10.23 -8.18
CA TYR A 37 8.82 -9.11 -7.89
C TYR A 37 8.10 -7.77 -8.01
N ARG A 38 7.30 -7.57 -9.06
CA ARG A 38 6.53 -6.32 -9.26
C ARG A 38 5.50 -6.09 -8.17
N GLU A 39 4.78 -7.13 -7.76
CA GLU A 39 3.78 -7.05 -6.69
C GLU A 39 4.43 -6.67 -5.36
N LEU A 40 5.49 -7.36 -4.97
CA LEU A 40 6.24 -7.07 -3.76
C LEU A 40 6.87 -5.67 -3.82
N SER A 41 7.39 -5.28 -4.99
CA SER A 41 8.00 -3.97 -5.18
C SER A 41 7.01 -2.82 -4.98
N THR A 42 5.75 -2.97 -5.39
CA THR A 42 4.72 -1.93 -5.22
C THR A 42 4.40 -1.72 -3.75
N TYR A 43 4.17 -2.80 -3.00
CA TYR A 43 3.93 -2.68 -1.56
C TYR A 43 5.17 -2.17 -0.83
N ASP A 44 6.35 -2.67 -1.17
CA ASP A 44 7.60 -2.23 -0.56
C ASP A 44 7.86 -0.73 -0.79
N ARG A 45 7.49 -0.20 -1.96
CA ARG A 45 7.58 1.24 -2.23
C ARG A 45 6.68 2.03 -1.29
N TRP A 46 5.45 1.58 -1.10
CA TRP A 46 4.53 2.22 -0.17
C TRP A 46 5.11 2.20 1.26
N VAL A 47 5.62 1.04 1.71
CA VAL A 47 6.25 0.91 3.03
C VAL A 47 7.44 1.86 3.17
N SER A 48 8.26 1.98 2.14
CA SER A 48 9.41 2.88 2.14
C SER A 48 8.99 4.34 2.30
N GLU A 49 7.95 4.77 1.58
CA GLU A 49 7.43 6.14 1.70
C GLU A 49 6.88 6.39 3.10
N VAL A 50 6.06 5.50 3.62
CA VAL A 50 5.45 5.65 4.94
C VAL A 50 6.51 5.64 6.04
N SER A 51 7.52 4.78 5.93
CA SER A 51 8.61 4.70 6.89
C SER A 51 9.47 5.95 6.90
N SER A 52 9.68 6.56 5.74
CA SER A 52 10.47 7.80 5.63
C SER A 52 9.68 9.04 6.02
N GLY A 53 8.35 8.96 6.01
CA GLY A 53 7.46 10.10 6.22
C GLY A 53 7.35 11.03 5.02
N ALA A 54 7.98 10.72 3.89
CA ALA A 54 7.99 11.54 2.68
C ALA A 54 6.99 11.00 1.65
N LEU A 55 5.71 11.12 1.94
CA LEU A 55 4.65 10.65 1.04
C LEU A 55 4.51 11.57 -0.17
N ARG A 56 4.34 10.96 -1.35
CA ARG A 56 4.11 11.67 -2.62
C ARG A 56 3.00 10.99 -3.40
N TRP A 57 2.15 11.77 -4.06
CA TRP A 57 1.14 11.20 -4.95
C TRP A 57 1.80 10.34 -6.03
N GLY A 58 1.21 9.19 -6.30
CA GLY A 58 1.73 8.26 -7.28
C GLY A 58 0.94 6.94 -7.28
N ILE A 59 1.49 5.95 -7.94
CA ILE A 59 0.80 4.66 -8.16
C ILE A 59 0.51 3.86 -6.89
N VAL A 60 1.24 4.13 -5.81
CA VAL A 60 1.02 3.43 -4.53
C VAL A 60 -0.05 4.10 -3.67
N HIS A 61 -0.58 5.25 -4.10
CA HIS A 61 -1.65 5.96 -3.39
C HIS A 61 -2.89 6.02 -4.28
N THR A 62 -3.40 4.86 -4.67
CA THR A 62 -4.54 4.72 -5.56
C THR A 62 -5.52 3.67 -5.03
N GLU A 63 -6.75 3.71 -5.52
CA GLU A 63 -7.76 2.69 -5.22
C GLU A 63 -7.27 1.29 -5.61
N LYS A 64 -6.63 1.18 -6.79
CA LYS A 64 -6.08 -0.09 -7.26
C LYS A 64 -5.07 -0.67 -6.28
N PHE A 65 -4.14 0.17 -5.79
CA PHE A 65 -3.14 -0.27 -4.81
C PHE A 65 -3.81 -0.86 -3.56
N TRP A 66 -4.78 -0.16 -2.99
CA TRP A 66 -5.44 -0.61 -1.76
C TRP A 66 -6.33 -1.82 -1.98
N ARG A 67 -6.96 -1.93 -3.14
CA ARG A 67 -7.74 -3.11 -3.49
C ARG A 67 -6.86 -4.35 -3.53
N GLU A 68 -5.66 -4.26 -4.09
CA GLU A 68 -4.75 -5.38 -4.29
C GLU A 68 -3.88 -5.69 -3.06
N ASN A 69 -3.56 -4.69 -2.23
CA ASN A 69 -2.51 -4.80 -1.20
C ASN A 69 -3.02 -4.66 0.23
N ASN A 70 -4.30 -4.41 0.47
CA ASN A 70 -4.80 -4.14 1.82
C ASN A 70 -4.47 -5.24 2.84
N ARG A 71 -4.36 -6.48 2.41
CA ARG A 71 -4.06 -7.62 3.30
C ARG A 71 -2.65 -7.59 3.87
N PHE A 72 -1.70 -7.04 3.15
CA PHE A 72 -0.30 -7.01 3.60
C PHE A 72 -0.10 -6.11 4.81
N ILE A 73 -1.02 -5.19 5.06
CA ILE A 73 -0.91 -4.24 6.16
C ILE A 73 -1.04 -4.89 7.55
N GLU A 74 -1.58 -6.11 7.61
CA GLU A 74 -1.70 -6.87 8.86
C GLU A 74 -0.34 -7.26 9.44
N ALA A 75 0.69 -7.33 8.61
CA ALA A 75 2.00 -7.83 9.01
C ALA A 75 2.55 -7.08 10.22
N ASN A 76 3.16 -7.83 11.14
CA ASN A 76 3.78 -7.30 12.34
C ASN A 76 2.83 -6.44 13.19
N ASP A 77 1.61 -6.94 13.37
CA ASP A 77 0.59 -6.28 14.20
C ASP A 77 0.30 -4.85 13.73
N PHE A 78 0.04 -4.71 12.44
CA PHE A 78 -0.30 -3.42 11.81
C PHE A 78 0.78 -2.34 11.96
N THR A 79 2.05 -2.75 12.02
CA THR A 79 3.16 -1.79 12.20
C THR A 79 3.12 -0.68 11.14
N ASN A 80 2.90 -1.03 9.87
CA ASN A 80 2.88 -0.05 8.79
C ASN A 80 1.64 0.83 8.80
N LEU A 81 0.50 0.30 9.26
CA LEU A 81 -0.70 1.10 9.46
C LEU A 81 -0.48 2.13 10.58
N LYS A 82 0.21 1.74 11.65
CA LYS A 82 0.56 2.65 12.73
C LYS A 82 1.46 3.78 12.24
N LEU A 83 2.40 3.48 11.35
CA LEU A 83 3.23 4.51 10.71
C LEU A 83 2.39 5.46 9.84
N LEU A 84 1.45 4.92 9.07
CA LEU A 84 0.53 5.74 8.28
C LEU A 84 -0.29 6.67 9.16
N ILE A 85 -0.86 6.16 10.24
CA ILE A 85 -1.63 6.96 11.20
C ILE A 85 -0.76 8.05 11.81
N ASN A 86 0.50 7.72 12.15
CA ASN A 86 1.43 8.72 12.66
C ASN A 86 1.73 9.84 11.65
N SER A 87 1.64 9.56 10.35
CA SER A 87 1.79 10.58 9.30
C SER A 87 0.70 11.65 9.35
N LEU A 88 -0.42 11.38 10.04
CA LEU A 88 -1.48 12.38 10.27
C LEU A 88 -1.05 13.49 11.25
N ARG A 89 0.12 13.38 11.84
CA ARG A 89 0.72 14.39 12.71
C ARG A 89 1.74 15.25 11.98
N ALA A 90 1.96 15.00 10.68
CA ALA A 90 2.93 15.73 9.88
C ALA A 90 2.53 17.20 9.71
N LYS A 91 3.51 18.04 9.42
CA LYS A 91 3.28 19.46 9.11
C LYS A 91 3.05 19.71 7.63
N ASP A 92 3.62 18.84 6.78
CA ASP A 92 3.49 18.95 5.32
C ASP A 92 2.05 18.62 4.91
N THR A 93 1.39 19.55 4.22
CA THR A 93 -0.01 19.40 3.81
C THR A 93 -0.19 18.29 2.79
N THR A 94 0.77 18.06 1.90
CA THR A 94 0.73 16.96 0.93
C THR A 94 0.77 15.62 1.65
N VAL A 95 1.64 15.46 2.64
CA VAL A 95 1.74 14.24 3.44
C VAL A 95 0.41 13.97 4.17
N LEU A 96 -0.19 15.01 4.75
CA LEU A 96 -1.48 14.88 5.43
C LEU A 96 -2.57 14.40 4.47
N CYS A 97 -2.66 15.01 3.28
CA CYS A 97 -3.67 14.65 2.29
C CYS A 97 -3.50 13.19 1.84
N ILE A 98 -2.29 12.76 1.56
CA ILE A 98 -2.00 11.39 1.12
C ILE A 98 -2.32 10.39 2.24
N ALA A 99 -1.89 10.68 3.47
CA ALA A 99 -2.15 9.81 4.62
C ALA A 99 -3.65 9.66 4.88
N LEU A 100 -4.41 10.74 4.78
CA LEU A 100 -5.87 10.70 4.90
C LEU A 100 -6.51 9.88 3.79
N TYR A 101 -6.04 10.06 2.56
CA TYR A 101 -6.52 9.28 1.41
C TYR A 101 -6.27 7.78 1.63
N ASP A 102 -5.03 7.41 1.95
CA ASP A 102 -4.65 6.02 2.17
C ASP A 102 -5.45 5.40 3.31
N LEU A 103 -5.62 6.13 4.41
CA LEU A 103 -6.36 5.63 5.56
C LEU A 103 -7.82 5.35 5.20
N GLY A 104 -8.44 6.23 4.43
CA GLY A 104 -9.80 6.03 3.95
C GLY A 104 -9.94 4.83 3.02
N GLU A 105 -9.02 4.67 2.10
CA GLU A 105 -9.03 3.53 1.18
C GLU A 105 -8.76 2.20 1.90
N PHE A 106 -7.84 2.19 2.86
CA PHE A 106 -7.64 1.02 3.73
C PHE A 106 -8.94 0.62 4.41
N THR A 107 -9.63 1.59 5.00
CA THR A 107 -10.90 1.37 5.70
C THR A 107 -11.95 0.78 4.75
N ARG A 108 -11.94 1.21 3.49
CA ARG A 108 -12.89 0.76 2.48
C ARG A 108 -12.67 -0.68 2.06
N PHE A 109 -11.42 -1.11 1.91
CA PHE A 109 -11.08 -2.43 1.35
C PHE A 109 -10.75 -3.50 2.37
N TYR A 110 -10.23 -3.14 3.52
CA TYR A 110 -9.86 -4.11 4.56
C TYR A 110 -11.08 -4.47 5.41
N PRO A 111 -11.37 -5.78 5.60
CA PRO A 111 -12.50 -6.20 6.44
C PRO A 111 -12.39 -5.62 7.85
N ASN A 112 -13.45 -4.95 8.31
CA ASN A 112 -13.49 -4.26 9.60
C ASN A 112 -12.39 -3.19 9.77
N GLY A 113 -11.93 -2.62 8.66
CA GLY A 113 -10.87 -1.60 8.67
C GLY A 113 -11.19 -0.40 9.55
N ARG A 114 -12.45 0.04 9.58
CA ARG A 114 -12.87 1.15 10.45
C ARG A 114 -12.62 0.87 11.93
N LEU A 115 -12.81 -0.37 12.36
CA LEU A 115 -12.57 -0.75 13.76
C LEU A 115 -11.08 -0.72 14.10
N VAL A 116 -10.26 -1.23 13.19
CA VAL A 116 -8.79 -1.22 13.35
C VAL A 116 -8.28 0.22 13.41
N VAL A 117 -8.69 1.06 12.46
CA VAL A 117 -8.28 2.46 12.38
C VAL A 117 -8.70 3.21 13.64
N SER A 118 -9.94 3.01 14.11
CA SER A 118 -10.44 3.67 15.32
C SER A 118 -9.68 3.22 16.58
N ALA A 119 -9.40 1.91 16.68
CA ALA A 119 -8.64 1.36 17.80
C ALA A 119 -7.22 1.92 17.88
N LEU A 120 -6.61 2.23 16.74
CA LEU A 120 -5.25 2.77 16.66
C LEU A 120 -5.21 4.32 16.73
N GLY A 121 -6.35 4.97 16.93
CA GLY A 121 -6.40 6.43 17.06
C GLY A 121 -6.49 7.19 15.74
N GLY A 122 -6.60 6.50 14.61
CA GLY A 122 -6.64 7.15 13.29
C GLY A 122 -7.89 8.00 13.07
N LYS A 123 -9.05 7.54 13.58
CA LYS A 123 -10.29 8.30 13.46
C LYS A 123 -10.20 9.63 14.21
N ASP A 124 -9.68 9.64 15.42
CA ASP A 124 -9.57 10.84 16.21
C ASP A 124 -8.64 11.87 15.57
N LEU A 125 -7.50 11.42 15.03
CA LEU A 125 -6.58 12.30 14.32
C LEU A 125 -7.21 12.88 13.05
N ALA A 126 -7.96 12.06 12.29
CA ALA A 126 -8.67 12.55 11.12
C ALA A 126 -9.73 13.58 11.47
N LEU A 127 -10.45 13.38 12.59
CA LEU A 127 -11.43 14.35 13.09
C LEU A 127 -10.78 15.69 13.43
N GLU A 128 -9.61 15.67 14.06
CA GLU A 128 -8.87 16.89 14.36
C GLU A 128 -8.51 17.66 13.08
N LEU A 129 -8.17 16.95 12.01
CA LEU A 129 -7.78 17.55 10.75
C LEU A 129 -8.95 18.21 9.98
N LEU A 130 -10.19 17.98 10.38
CA LEU A 130 -11.35 18.72 9.86
C LEU A 130 -11.26 20.21 10.15
N SER A 131 -10.53 20.59 11.20
CA SER A 131 -10.32 21.98 11.60
C SER A 131 -8.99 22.55 11.12
N HIS A 132 -8.28 21.84 10.25
CA HIS A 132 -7.00 22.31 9.71
C HIS A 132 -7.19 23.57 8.88
N GLU A 133 -6.19 24.46 8.89
CA GLU A 133 -6.26 25.74 8.15
C GLU A 133 -6.20 25.57 6.62
N ASP A 134 -5.62 24.47 6.12
CA ASP A 134 -5.54 24.19 4.68
C ASP A 134 -6.82 23.51 4.20
N SER A 135 -7.45 24.07 3.15
CA SER A 135 -8.73 23.57 2.64
C SER A 135 -8.63 22.17 2.00
N GLU A 136 -7.49 21.83 1.39
CA GLU A 136 -7.32 20.50 0.83
C GLU A 136 -7.21 19.45 1.91
N VAL A 137 -6.53 19.75 3.03
CA VAL A 137 -6.46 18.88 4.19
C VAL A 137 -7.86 18.67 4.76
N GLN A 138 -8.65 19.73 4.92
CA GLN A 138 -10.02 19.62 5.39
C GLN A 138 -10.85 18.71 4.50
N THR A 139 -10.75 18.86 3.19
CA THR A 139 -11.48 18.05 2.20
C THR A 139 -11.10 16.57 2.31
N HIS A 140 -9.80 16.27 2.37
CA HIS A 140 -9.34 14.90 2.52
C HIS A 140 -9.74 14.29 3.88
N ALA A 141 -9.71 15.09 4.93
CA ALA A 141 -10.17 14.68 6.26
C ALA A 141 -11.65 14.30 6.23
N LEU A 142 -12.48 15.13 5.61
CA LEU A 142 -13.92 14.86 5.47
C LEU A 142 -14.18 13.57 4.69
N GLN A 143 -13.46 13.38 3.57
CA GLN A 143 -13.59 12.16 2.76
C GLN A 143 -13.15 10.93 3.55
N CYS A 144 -12.06 11.03 4.31
CA CYS A 144 -11.57 9.94 5.16
C CYS A 144 -12.60 9.58 6.23
N ILE A 145 -13.12 10.55 6.94
CA ILE A 145 -14.12 10.34 7.98
C ILE A 145 -15.39 9.72 7.38
N SER A 146 -15.82 10.18 6.21
CA SER A 146 -16.99 9.62 5.53
C SER A 146 -16.80 8.13 5.25
N LYS A 147 -15.61 7.73 4.82
CA LYS A 147 -15.30 6.30 4.59
C LYS A 147 -15.27 5.50 5.89
N ILE A 148 -14.73 6.07 6.97
CA ILE A 148 -14.69 5.40 8.28
C ILE A 148 -16.11 5.20 8.83
N MET A 149 -17.02 6.13 8.56
CA MET A 149 -18.39 6.09 9.08
C MET A 149 -19.31 5.13 8.32
N VAL A 150 -18.93 4.71 7.12
CA VAL A 150 -19.71 3.72 6.35
C VAL A 150 -19.49 2.33 6.97
N THR A 151 -20.58 1.64 7.29
CA THR A 151 -20.54 0.37 8.02
C THR A 151 -20.71 -0.87 7.14
N ASN A 152 -21.09 -0.72 5.87
CA ASN A 152 -21.44 -1.83 5.00
C ASN A 152 -20.73 -1.79 3.64
N TRP A 153 -19.44 -1.50 3.67
CA TRP A 153 -18.58 -1.50 2.49
C TRP A 153 -18.59 -2.85 1.74
N GLU A 154 -18.77 -3.94 2.45
CA GLU A 154 -18.78 -5.29 1.88
C GLU A 154 -19.93 -5.48 0.86
N PHE A 155 -20.98 -4.67 0.95
CA PHE A 155 -22.10 -4.68 -0.01
C PHE A 155 -21.89 -3.70 -1.16
N MET A 156 -20.88 -2.84 -1.08
CA MET A 156 -20.60 -1.77 -2.04
C MET A 156 -19.38 -2.04 -2.92
N ARG A 157 -18.67 -3.12 -2.65
CA ARG A 157 -17.44 -3.50 -3.37
C ARG A 157 -17.75 -4.11 -4.74
#